data_de72ee82fdbdd37725f248640b9b1965
#
_entry.id   de72ee82fdbdd37725f248640b9b1965
#
_cell.length_a   1.000
_cell.length_b   1.000
_cell.length_c   1.000
_cell.angle_alpha   90.00
_cell.angle_beta   90.00
_cell.angle_gamma   90.00
#
_symmetry.space_group_name_H-M   'P 1'
#
loop_
_entity.id
_entity.type
_entity.pdbx_description
1 polymer ?
#
loop_
_entity_poly.entity_id
_entity_poly.type
_entity_poly.pdbx_seq_one_letter_code
_entity_poly.pdbx_strand_id
1 'polypeptide(L)'
;MHLAVIFRVTGTLLTFFSFTFLVPGLIALASGEPTVNTFGLAFAITFVVGLAMWLPLRGKRELRGGDGFLITALFYVGLGLFGAIPLYMSASTDLTFTDAAFESMSGLTTTGATVITGLDDLPKSLLFYRQLLQWLGGMGIIVLAVAIFPMLGIGGMQLYRTESAGPVKDNKLTPRITETAKALWYIYLSLTIACALAYWATGMSLFDAVSHSFSTVAIGGFSTHDASMGYFDSAAIESVAMLFMLLSGINFGLHFLVWRRRNPLHYFADMEVRTYLGVISFVAAIVCTVLYLEPQAGVSPIRDGLFQTISVATTTGFTTHDFSLWPSVAPVLLLLAAFAGGCAGSTAGGIKMIRVLMIYLQGMREVKRLIHPNGVFPIKLGQNPVSDRLIQAVWSFFSVYVIVFLMMVTLVILAGDLDFTTAFSAVGACLNNLGPGLGDVALNYASLDPTVKWLLMFTMMLGRLEIFTLLVLLTPAYWRR
;
A
#
# COMPACT_ATOMS: atom_id res chain seq x y z
N MET A 1 -26.08 -7.30 13.94
CA MET A 1 -25.10 -7.78 12.94
C MET A 1 -25.69 -8.93 12.14
N HIS A 2 -25.50 -8.92 10.84
CA HIS A 2 -25.95 -9.99 9.96
C HIS A 2 -24.80 -10.93 9.58
N LEU A 3 -24.32 -11.73 10.54
CA LEU A 3 -23.19 -12.67 10.34
C LEU A 3 -23.37 -13.52 9.07
N ALA A 4 -24.59 -13.99 8.80
CA ALA A 4 -24.87 -14.75 7.58
C ALA A 4 -24.54 -13.98 6.28
N VAL A 5 -24.79 -12.67 6.23
CA VAL A 5 -24.45 -11.85 5.05
C VAL A 5 -22.95 -11.65 4.95
N ILE A 6 -22.27 -11.42 6.09
CA ILE A 6 -20.83 -11.25 6.16
C ILE A 6 -20.13 -12.52 5.66
N PHE A 7 -20.48 -13.70 6.20
CA PHE A 7 -19.92 -14.99 5.75
C PHE A 7 -20.21 -15.26 4.27
N ARG A 8 -21.40 -14.91 3.78
CA ARG A 8 -21.72 -15.06 2.35
C ARG A 8 -20.81 -14.18 1.48
N VAL A 9 -20.61 -12.91 1.84
CA VAL A 9 -19.76 -11.98 1.07
C VAL A 9 -18.32 -12.44 1.12
N THR A 10 -17.80 -12.80 2.30
CA THR A 10 -16.44 -13.33 2.47
C THR A 10 -16.26 -14.62 1.67
N GLY A 11 -17.21 -15.55 1.71
CA GLY A 11 -17.17 -16.77 0.92
C GLY A 11 -17.17 -16.53 -0.58
N THR A 12 -17.96 -15.55 -1.06
CA THR A 12 -17.92 -15.12 -2.46
C THR A 12 -16.55 -14.58 -2.85
N LEU A 13 -15.96 -13.72 -2.01
CA LEU A 13 -14.64 -13.13 -2.27
C LEU A 13 -13.53 -14.18 -2.26
N LEU A 14 -13.56 -15.15 -1.33
CA LEU A 14 -12.62 -16.27 -1.31
C LEU A 14 -12.75 -17.15 -2.56
N THR A 15 -13.99 -17.41 -3.00
CA THR A 15 -14.23 -18.17 -4.23
C THR A 15 -13.64 -17.46 -5.45
N PHE A 16 -13.83 -16.14 -5.58
CA PHE A 16 -13.18 -15.39 -6.66
C PHE A 16 -11.66 -15.36 -6.52
N PHE A 17 -11.16 -15.17 -5.30
CA PHE A 17 -9.72 -15.17 -5.04
C PHE A 17 -9.06 -16.49 -5.42
N SER A 18 -9.72 -17.62 -5.23
CA SER A 18 -9.15 -18.93 -5.60
C SER A 18 -8.75 -18.99 -7.08
N PHE A 19 -9.48 -18.36 -7.99
CA PHE A 19 -9.13 -18.33 -9.41
C PHE A 19 -7.79 -17.62 -9.69
N THR A 20 -7.33 -16.77 -8.80
CA THR A 20 -6.03 -16.10 -8.97
C THR A 20 -4.85 -17.08 -8.89
N PHE A 21 -5.00 -18.20 -8.20
CA PHE A 21 -3.98 -19.26 -8.15
C PHE A 21 -3.79 -19.99 -9.49
N LEU A 22 -4.76 -19.91 -10.39
CA LEU A 22 -4.66 -20.57 -11.70
C LEU A 22 -3.58 -19.92 -12.57
N VAL A 23 -3.36 -18.61 -12.45
CA VAL A 23 -2.37 -17.90 -13.28
C VAL A 23 -0.94 -18.37 -12.95
N PRO A 24 -0.46 -18.30 -11.69
CA PRO A 24 0.85 -18.87 -11.35
C PRO A 24 0.90 -20.40 -11.57
N GLY A 25 -0.21 -21.13 -11.40
CA GLY A 25 -0.30 -22.54 -11.74
C GLY A 25 -0.06 -22.83 -13.22
N LEU A 26 -0.55 -21.98 -14.11
CA LEU A 26 -0.28 -22.07 -15.57
C LEU A 26 1.18 -21.74 -15.88
N ILE A 27 1.79 -20.77 -15.19
CA ILE A 27 3.22 -20.47 -15.32
C ILE A 27 4.05 -21.68 -14.89
N ALA A 28 3.71 -22.30 -13.75
CA ALA A 28 4.37 -23.49 -13.27
C ALA A 28 4.28 -24.64 -14.28
N LEU A 29 3.11 -24.85 -14.87
CA LEU A 29 2.89 -25.87 -15.90
C LEU A 29 3.73 -25.59 -17.15
N ALA A 30 3.76 -24.36 -17.61
CA ALA A 30 4.52 -23.95 -18.80
C ALA A 30 6.04 -24.04 -18.58
N SER A 31 6.51 -23.82 -17.35
CA SER A 31 7.93 -23.88 -16.97
C SER A 31 8.36 -25.28 -16.49
N GLY A 32 7.44 -26.25 -16.38
CA GLY A 32 7.74 -27.59 -15.86
C GLY A 32 8.10 -27.63 -14.37
N GLU A 33 7.60 -26.69 -13.59
CA GLU A 33 7.91 -26.55 -12.16
C GLU A 33 7.06 -27.49 -11.29
N PRO A 34 7.59 -28.01 -10.16
CA PRO A 34 6.84 -28.90 -9.26
C PRO A 34 5.68 -28.20 -8.54
N THR A 35 5.67 -26.89 -8.52
CA THR A 35 4.68 -26.02 -7.87
C THR A 35 3.28 -26.09 -8.50
N VAL A 36 3.09 -26.71 -9.65
CA VAL A 36 1.76 -26.95 -10.27
C VAL A 36 0.78 -27.56 -9.28
N ASN A 37 1.20 -28.62 -8.57
CA ASN A 37 0.37 -29.31 -7.58
C ASN A 37 0.05 -28.41 -6.38
N THR A 38 1.00 -27.60 -5.97
CA THR A 38 0.85 -26.63 -4.87
C THR A 38 -0.24 -25.61 -5.18
N PHE A 39 -0.20 -24.99 -6.35
CA PHE A 39 -1.24 -24.02 -6.78
C PHE A 39 -2.59 -24.68 -7.04
N GLY A 40 -2.60 -25.91 -7.61
CA GLY A 40 -3.83 -26.68 -7.80
C GLY A 40 -4.52 -27.02 -6.48
N LEU A 41 -3.77 -27.40 -5.47
CA LEU A 41 -4.31 -27.72 -4.14
C LEU A 41 -4.76 -26.44 -3.40
N ALA A 42 -3.99 -25.36 -3.48
CA ALA A 42 -4.38 -24.06 -2.92
C ALA A 42 -5.68 -23.55 -3.56
N PHE A 43 -5.83 -23.68 -4.89
CA PHE A 43 -7.09 -23.41 -5.58
C PHE A 43 -8.23 -24.24 -5.01
N ALA A 44 -8.08 -25.57 -4.94
CA ALA A 44 -9.13 -26.46 -4.50
C ALA A 44 -9.57 -26.19 -3.06
N ILE A 45 -8.62 -26.03 -2.13
CA ILE A 45 -8.91 -25.71 -0.71
C ILE A 45 -9.67 -24.41 -0.60
N THR A 46 -9.16 -23.33 -1.21
CA THR A 46 -9.76 -21.99 -1.10
C THR A 46 -11.13 -21.94 -1.77
N PHE A 47 -11.28 -22.58 -2.93
CA PHE A 47 -12.54 -22.68 -3.65
C PHE A 47 -13.61 -23.42 -2.83
N VAL A 48 -13.26 -24.59 -2.29
CA VAL A 48 -14.19 -25.42 -1.49
C VAL A 48 -14.62 -24.68 -0.23
N VAL A 49 -13.69 -24.04 0.50
CA VAL A 49 -14.03 -23.25 1.69
C VAL A 49 -14.90 -22.05 1.32
N GLY A 50 -14.53 -21.30 0.28
CA GLY A 50 -15.32 -20.16 -0.20
C GLY A 50 -16.73 -20.57 -0.58
N LEU A 51 -16.90 -21.69 -1.30
CA LEU A 51 -18.17 -22.23 -1.72
C LEU A 51 -18.99 -22.74 -0.51
N ALA A 52 -18.37 -23.42 0.44
CA ALA A 52 -19.00 -23.89 1.67
C ALA A 52 -19.52 -22.73 2.53
N MET A 53 -18.83 -21.59 2.56
CA MET A 53 -19.31 -20.39 3.24
C MET A 53 -20.44 -19.69 2.47
N TRP A 54 -20.47 -19.79 1.15
CA TRP A 54 -21.45 -19.10 0.30
C TRP A 54 -22.77 -19.88 0.14
N LEU A 55 -22.69 -21.22 -0.10
CA LEU A 55 -23.85 -22.05 -0.47
C LEU A 55 -25.00 -22.05 0.56
N PRO A 56 -24.74 -22.22 1.89
CA PRO A 56 -25.81 -22.31 2.89
C PRO A 56 -26.55 -20.97 3.11
N LEU A 57 -25.97 -19.86 2.65
CA LEU A 57 -26.39 -18.52 3.02
C LEU A 57 -27.04 -17.74 1.87
N ARG A 58 -27.59 -18.44 0.88
CA ARG A 58 -28.30 -17.90 -0.28
C ARG A 58 -29.63 -17.24 0.13
N GLY A 59 -29.59 -16.04 0.71
CA GLY A 59 -30.79 -15.27 1.06
C GLY A 59 -30.63 -13.80 0.70
N LYS A 60 -31.74 -13.14 0.32
CA LYS A 60 -31.76 -11.68 0.13
C LYS A 60 -31.81 -11.01 1.50
N ARG A 61 -30.67 -10.68 2.08
CA ARG A 61 -30.58 -9.76 3.22
C ARG A 61 -29.68 -8.60 2.81
N GLU A 62 -30.16 -7.39 3.11
CA GLU A 62 -29.42 -6.16 2.79
C GLU A 62 -28.28 -5.94 3.79
N LEU A 63 -27.15 -5.42 3.28
CA LEU A 63 -26.00 -4.99 4.08
C LEU A 63 -26.38 -3.73 4.86
N ARG A 64 -26.08 -3.71 6.16
CA ARG A 64 -26.13 -2.48 6.95
C ARG A 64 -24.79 -1.78 6.92
N GLY A 65 -24.78 -0.45 7.04
CA GLY A 65 -23.55 0.35 6.96
C GLY A 65 -22.42 -0.08 7.91
N GLY A 66 -22.77 -0.66 9.09
CA GLY A 66 -21.76 -1.19 10.02
C GLY A 66 -21.11 -2.52 9.58
N ASP A 67 -21.81 -3.35 8.78
CA ASP A 67 -21.30 -4.67 8.37
C ASP A 67 -20.08 -4.56 7.45
N GLY A 68 -19.94 -3.44 6.73
CA GLY A 68 -18.81 -3.18 5.83
C GLY A 68 -17.45 -3.15 6.51
N PHE A 69 -17.33 -2.63 7.74
CA PHE A 69 -16.06 -2.63 8.48
C PHE A 69 -15.55 -4.05 8.72
N LEU A 70 -16.45 -4.94 9.15
CA LEU A 70 -16.08 -6.32 9.40
C LEU A 70 -15.81 -7.09 8.12
N ILE A 71 -16.58 -6.86 7.05
CA ILE A 71 -16.34 -7.46 5.73
C ILE A 71 -14.95 -7.08 5.23
N THR A 72 -14.57 -5.81 5.34
CA THR A 72 -13.26 -5.32 4.90
C THR A 72 -12.11 -5.95 5.69
N ALA A 73 -12.24 -6.03 7.01
CA ALA A 73 -11.23 -6.69 7.85
C ALA A 73 -11.11 -8.18 7.54
N LEU A 74 -12.24 -8.89 7.45
CA LEU A 74 -12.27 -10.32 7.09
C LEU A 74 -11.78 -10.59 5.67
N PHE A 75 -11.95 -9.64 4.75
CA PHE A 75 -11.40 -9.73 3.41
C PHE A 75 -9.86 -9.82 3.46
N TYR A 76 -9.20 -8.86 4.13
CA TYR A 76 -7.73 -8.88 4.21
C TYR A 76 -7.20 -10.04 5.05
N VAL A 77 -7.81 -10.35 6.20
CA VAL A 77 -7.42 -11.50 7.02
C VAL A 77 -7.64 -12.81 6.24
N GLY A 78 -8.81 -12.98 5.64
CA GLY A 78 -9.14 -14.18 4.88
C GLY A 78 -8.22 -14.36 3.68
N LEU A 79 -8.09 -13.34 2.84
CA LEU A 79 -7.21 -13.45 1.67
C LEU A 79 -5.73 -13.59 2.06
N GLY A 80 -5.28 -12.93 3.14
CA GLY A 80 -3.92 -13.08 3.66
C GLY A 80 -3.61 -14.50 4.11
N LEU A 81 -4.51 -15.11 4.89
CA LEU A 81 -4.32 -16.47 5.38
C LEU A 81 -4.46 -17.54 4.27
N PHE A 82 -5.46 -17.42 3.39
CA PHE A 82 -5.62 -18.32 2.25
C PHE A 82 -4.55 -18.09 1.19
N GLY A 83 -4.10 -16.87 1.00
CA GLY A 83 -2.97 -16.52 0.13
C GLY A 83 -1.62 -17.08 0.61
N ALA A 84 -1.50 -17.41 1.90
CA ALA A 84 -0.32 -18.06 2.45
C ALA A 84 -0.19 -19.55 2.03
N ILE A 85 -1.30 -20.20 1.64
CA ILE A 85 -1.32 -21.64 1.36
C ILE A 85 -0.27 -22.07 0.32
N PRO A 86 -0.16 -21.42 -0.86
CA PRO A 86 0.86 -21.82 -1.84
C PRO A 86 2.29 -21.64 -1.32
N LEU A 87 2.56 -20.60 -0.55
CA LEU A 87 3.87 -20.31 0.01
C LEU A 87 4.25 -21.32 1.10
N TYR A 88 3.30 -21.67 1.97
CA TYR A 88 3.49 -22.66 3.03
C TYR A 88 3.66 -24.10 2.50
N MET A 89 2.91 -24.46 1.46
CA MET A 89 2.93 -25.81 0.91
C MET A 89 4.05 -26.06 -0.09
N SER A 90 4.76 -25.02 -0.52
CA SER A 90 5.86 -25.17 -1.47
C SER A 90 7.11 -25.69 -0.79
N ALA A 91 7.63 -26.82 -1.24
CA ALA A 91 8.91 -27.34 -0.79
C ALA A 91 10.11 -26.45 -1.16
N SER A 92 9.92 -25.51 -2.10
CA SER A 92 11.00 -24.62 -2.54
C SER A 92 11.25 -23.44 -1.59
N THR A 93 10.30 -23.11 -0.70
CA THR A 93 10.41 -21.96 0.21
C THR A 93 10.75 -22.38 1.63
N ASP A 94 10.41 -23.61 2.05
CA ASP A 94 10.59 -24.14 3.42
C ASP A 94 10.14 -23.14 4.54
N LEU A 95 9.03 -22.45 4.29
CA LEU A 95 8.52 -21.44 5.19
C LEU A 95 7.66 -22.04 6.30
N THR A 96 7.77 -21.49 7.51
CA THR A 96 6.76 -21.75 8.55
C THR A 96 5.41 -21.11 8.13
N PHE A 97 4.32 -21.56 8.77
CA PHE A 97 2.99 -20.94 8.51
C PHE A 97 2.99 -19.45 8.83
N THR A 98 3.69 -19.02 9.88
CA THR A 98 3.82 -17.60 10.24
C THR A 98 4.53 -16.83 9.15
N ASP A 99 5.61 -17.34 8.60
CA ASP A 99 6.37 -16.69 7.53
C ASP A 99 5.56 -16.62 6.24
N ALA A 100 4.89 -17.70 5.86
CA ALA A 100 4.01 -17.70 4.70
C ALA A 100 2.83 -16.72 4.84
N ALA A 101 2.25 -16.62 6.05
CA ALA A 101 1.19 -15.66 6.35
C ALA A 101 1.72 -14.21 6.30
N PHE A 102 2.93 -13.97 6.82
CA PHE A 102 3.58 -12.68 6.77
C PHE A 102 3.83 -12.22 5.33
N GLU A 103 4.41 -13.09 4.50
CA GLU A 103 4.69 -12.80 3.08
C GLU A 103 3.40 -12.53 2.30
N SER A 104 2.37 -13.36 2.50
CA SER A 104 1.08 -13.17 1.85
C SER A 104 0.38 -11.88 2.30
N MET A 105 0.38 -11.59 3.61
CA MET A 105 -0.21 -10.36 4.14
C MET A 105 0.54 -9.12 3.65
N SER A 106 1.87 -9.16 3.64
CA SER A 106 2.71 -8.11 3.09
C SER A 106 2.44 -7.88 1.61
N GLY A 107 2.26 -8.95 0.83
CA GLY A 107 1.83 -8.85 -0.57
C GLY A 107 0.48 -8.16 -0.71
N LEU A 108 -0.56 -8.66 -0.05
CA LEU A 108 -1.92 -8.14 -0.16
C LEU A 108 -2.11 -6.73 0.40
N THR A 109 -1.36 -6.35 1.41
CA THR A 109 -1.37 -4.99 1.93
C THR A 109 -0.45 -4.05 1.14
N THR A 110 0.21 -4.57 0.10
CA THR A 110 1.22 -3.86 -0.70
C THR A 110 2.33 -3.25 0.16
N THR A 111 2.70 -3.92 1.25
CA THR A 111 3.76 -3.45 2.16
C THR A 111 5.14 -3.72 1.58
N GLY A 112 5.37 -4.91 0.99
CA GLY A 112 6.66 -5.26 0.42
C GLY A 112 7.73 -5.73 1.42
N ALA A 113 7.39 -5.87 2.71
CA ALA A 113 8.23 -6.53 3.69
C ALA A 113 8.30 -8.03 3.39
N THR A 114 9.50 -8.59 3.28
CA THR A 114 9.69 -10.00 2.90
C THR A 114 10.42 -10.79 3.99
N VAL A 115 10.06 -12.05 4.15
CA VAL A 115 10.78 -13.03 4.96
C VAL A 115 11.50 -14.05 4.09
N ILE A 116 11.29 -14.00 2.77
CA ILE A 116 11.91 -14.92 1.82
C ILE A 116 13.27 -14.35 1.40
N THR A 117 14.28 -15.21 1.40
CA THR A 117 15.63 -14.96 0.90
C THR A 117 15.97 -16.00 -0.18
N GLY A 118 16.93 -15.70 -1.05
CA GLY A 118 17.28 -16.59 -2.16
C GLY A 118 16.24 -16.58 -3.28
N LEU A 119 15.70 -15.39 -3.57
CA LEU A 119 14.65 -15.23 -4.60
C LEU A 119 15.12 -15.67 -5.98
N ASP A 120 16.39 -15.50 -6.30
CA ASP A 120 16.96 -15.82 -7.60
C ASP A 120 16.92 -17.32 -7.92
N ASP A 121 16.82 -18.17 -6.90
CA ASP A 121 16.75 -19.64 -7.02
C ASP A 121 15.29 -20.17 -6.96
N LEU A 122 14.30 -19.30 -6.72
CA LEU A 122 12.91 -19.74 -6.59
C LEU A 122 12.21 -19.97 -7.93
N PRO A 123 11.22 -20.88 -7.97
CA PRO A 123 10.36 -21.08 -9.13
C PRO A 123 9.69 -19.77 -9.57
N LYS A 124 9.65 -19.52 -10.88
CA LYS A 124 9.04 -18.32 -11.47
C LYS A 124 7.57 -18.18 -11.08
N SER A 125 6.85 -19.28 -10.93
CA SER A 125 5.46 -19.26 -10.50
C SER A 125 5.26 -18.66 -9.10
N LEU A 126 6.16 -18.93 -8.15
CA LEU A 126 6.13 -18.37 -6.81
C LEU A 126 6.53 -16.88 -6.82
N LEU A 127 7.55 -16.51 -7.58
CA LEU A 127 7.97 -15.11 -7.76
C LEU A 127 6.82 -14.29 -8.36
N PHE A 128 6.22 -14.78 -9.44
CA PHE A 128 5.06 -14.13 -10.05
C PHE A 128 3.87 -14.04 -9.09
N TYR A 129 3.62 -15.09 -8.30
CA TYR A 129 2.53 -15.08 -7.33
C TYR A 129 2.66 -13.98 -6.27
N ARG A 130 3.86 -13.75 -5.75
CA ARG A 130 4.16 -12.66 -4.81
C ARG A 130 3.78 -11.29 -5.41
N GLN A 131 4.21 -11.06 -6.66
CA GLN A 131 3.89 -9.82 -7.39
C GLN A 131 2.38 -9.68 -7.68
N LEU A 132 1.72 -10.81 -8.02
CA LEU A 132 0.27 -10.85 -8.24
C LEU A 132 -0.51 -10.47 -6.98
N LEU A 133 -0.08 -10.93 -5.79
CA LEU A 133 -0.68 -10.54 -4.52
C LEU A 133 -0.64 -9.01 -4.32
N GLN A 134 0.49 -8.36 -4.63
CA GLN A 134 0.59 -6.91 -4.57
C GLN A 134 -0.33 -6.21 -5.57
N TRP A 135 -0.38 -6.70 -6.79
CA TRP A 135 -1.25 -6.14 -7.82
C TRP A 135 -2.74 -6.22 -7.44
N LEU A 136 -3.16 -7.35 -6.87
CA LEU A 136 -4.51 -7.55 -6.34
C LEU A 136 -4.77 -6.63 -5.13
N GLY A 137 -3.80 -6.48 -4.25
CA GLY A 137 -3.88 -5.61 -3.08
C GLY A 137 -4.01 -4.12 -3.46
N GLY A 138 -3.23 -3.67 -4.44
CA GLY A 138 -3.32 -2.30 -4.98
C GLY A 138 -4.69 -2.02 -5.60
N MET A 139 -5.21 -2.96 -6.38
CA MET A 139 -6.57 -2.89 -6.95
C MET A 139 -7.65 -2.95 -5.84
N GLY A 140 -7.43 -3.74 -4.80
CA GLY A 140 -8.35 -3.90 -3.68
C GLY A 140 -8.72 -2.58 -3.01
N ILE A 141 -7.76 -1.67 -2.82
CA ILE A 141 -8.02 -0.32 -2.30
C ILE A 141 -8.90 0.49 -3.24
N ILE A 142 -8.62 0.46 -4.53
CA ILE A 142 -9.40 1.21 -5.53
C ILE A 142 -10.86 0.74 -5.50
N VAL A 143 -11.08 -0.57 -5.43
CA VAL A 143 -12.43 -1.15 -5.34
C VAL A 143 -13.07 -0.88 -3.99
N LEU A 144 -12.34 -0.99 -2.89
CA LEU A 144 -12.82 -0.65 -1.55
C LEU A 144 -13.26 0.81 -1.45
N ALA A 145 -12.42 1.75 -1.92
CA ALA A 145 -12.72 3.17 -1.87
C ALA A 145 -13.97 3.54 -2.68
N VAL A 146 -14.22 2.86 -3.79
CA VAL A 146 -15.32 3.20 -4.69
C VAL A 146 -16.58 2.38 -4.45
N ALA A 147 -16.46 1.11 -4.05
CA ALA A 147 -17.61 0.22 -3.91
C ALA A 147 -18.08 0.05 -2.46
N ILE A 148 -17.18 -0.03 -1.50
CA ILE A 148 -17.52 -0.35 -0.11
C ILE A 148 -17.72 0.90 0.74
N PHE A 149 -16.85 1.91 0.65
CA PHE A 149 -17.00 3.14 1.43
C PHE A 149 -18.30 3.91 1.17
N PRO A 150 -18.83 4.00 -0.07
CA PRO A 150 -20.15 4.58 -0.29
C PRO A 150 -21.30 3.77 0.31
N MET A 151 -21.15 2.44 0.46
CA MET A 151 -22.15 1.58 1.09
C MET A 151 -22.14 1.69 2.63
N LEU A 152 -21.06 2.18 3.23
CA LEU A 152 -20.93 2.34 4.68
C LEU A 152 -21.72 3.51 5.28
N GLY A 153 -22.46 4.27 4.44
CA GLY A 153 -23.30 5.36 4.91
C GLY A 153 -22.53 6.63 5.28
N ILE A 154 -23.19 7.54 6.03
CA ILE A 154 -22.76 8.93 6.28
C ILE A 154 -21.33 9.05 6.82
N GLY A 155 -20.87 8.12 7.63
CA GLY A 155 -19.48 8.11 8.15
C GLY A 155 -18.44 7.75 7.09
N GLY A 156 -18.69 6.71 6.29
CA GLY A 156 -17.80 6.29 5.20
C GLY A 156 -17.73 7.31 4.06
N MET A 157 -18.84 7.97 3.73
CA MET A 157 -18.85 9.05 2.73
C MET A 157 -18.07 10.30 3.20
N GLN A 158 -17.97 10.56 4.48
CA GLN A 158 -17.16 11.67 5.00
C GLN A 158 -15.66 11.36 4.92
N LEU A 159 -15.24 10.13 5.23
CA LEU A 159 -13.86 9.69 4.99
C LEU A 159 -13.51 9.68 3.49
N TYR A 160 -14.40 9.18 2.64
CA TYR A 160 -14.24 9.24 1.19
C TYR A 160 -14.16 10.69 0.67
N ARG A 161 -14.94 11.61 1.26
CA ARG A 161 -14.82 13.05 0.96
C ARG A 161 -13.50 13.66 1.43
N THR A 162 -12.87 13.13 2.47
CA THR A 162 -11.52 13.52 2.89
C THR A 162 -10.44 12.94 2.01
N GLU A 163 -10.60 11.70 1.57
CA GLU A 163 -9.66 11.05 0.66
C GLU A 163 -9.76 11.58 -0.77
N SER A 164 -10.95 11.97 -1.23
CA SER A 164 -11.15 12.59 -2.53
C SER A 164 -11.20 14.13 -2.47
N ALA A 165 -10.51 14.75 -1.50
CA ALA A 165 -10.49 16.20 -1.30
C ALA A 165 -9.65 16.98 -2.32
N GLY A 166 -9.61 16.57 -3.58
CA GLY A 166 -9.15 17.40 -4.69
C GLY A 166 -10.23 18.36 -5.21
N PRO A 167 -9.89 19.39 -6.00
CA PRO A 167 -10.82 20.35 -6.58
C PRO A 167 -11.89 19.77 -7.51
N VAL A 168 -11.91 18.48 -7.70
CA VAL A 168 -12.82 17.71 -8.59
C VAL A 168 -14.08 17.19 -7.87
N LYS A 169 -14.33 17.60 -6.63
CA LYS A 169 -15.38 17.02 -5.75
C LYS A 169 -16.81 17.19 -6.21
N ASP A 170 -17.12 18.15 -7.04
CA ASP A 170 -18.51 18.41 -7.47
C ASP A 170 -18.93 17.68 -8.75
N ASN A 171 -17.97 17.07 -9.45
CA ASN A 171 -18.30 16.24 -10.58
C ASN A 171 -18.21 14.76 -10.16
N LYS A 172 -19.35 14.14 -9.89
CA LYS A 172 -19.46 12.68 -9.86
C LYS A 172 -18.73 12.14 -11.07
N LEU A 173 -17.65 11.35 -10.86
CA LEU A 173 -16.84 10.81 -11.95
C LEU A 173 -17.73 10.06 -12.95
N THR A 174 -18.78 9.43 -12.43
CA THR A 174 -19.87 8.84 -13.20
C THR A 174 -21.14 8.83 -12.35
N PRO A 175 -22.35 8.76 -12.97
CA PRO A 175 -23.63 8.72 -12.26
C PRO A 175 -23.80 7.50 -11.34
N ARG A 176 -23.03 6.42 -11.58
CA ARG A 176 -23.09 5.16 -10.83
C ARG A 176 -21.74 4.77 -10.27
N ILE A 177 -21.71 4.33 -9.01
CA ILE A 177 -20.52 3.82 -8.31
C ILE A 177 -19.79 2.75 -9.14
N THR A 178 -20.54 1.85 -9.77
CA THR A 178 -19.99 0.77 -10.60
C THR A 178 -19.22 1.29 -11.82
N GLU A 179 -19.67 2.37 -12.45
CA GLU A 179 -19.00 2.96 -13.62
C GLU A 179 -17.70 3.67 -13.20
N THR A 180 -17.71 4.33 -12.03
CA THR A 180 -16.51 4.93 -11.45
C THR A 180 -15.46 3.84 -11.14
N ALA A 181 -15.87 2.74 -10.49
CA ALA A 181 -14.98 1.63 -10.19
C ALA A 181 -14.37 1.01 -11.46
N LYS A 182 -15.16 0.81 -12.51
CA LYS A 182 -14.68 0.33 -13.81
C LYS A 182 -13.65 1.29 -14.43
N ALA A 183 -13.94 2.59 -14.41
CA ALA A 183 -13.03 3.60 -14.98
C ALA A 183 -11.67 3.60 -14.27
N LEU A 184 -11.66 3.54 -12.93
CA LEU A 184 -10.43 3.47 -12.14
C LEU A 184 -9.67 2.16 -12.39
N TRP A 185 -10.40 1.03 -12.54
CA TRP A 185 -9.78 -0.25 -12.87
C TRP A 185 -9.10 -0.22 -14.24
N TYR A 186 -9.74 0.37 -15.26
CA TYR A 186 -9.13 0.52 -16.60
C TYR A 186 -7.86 1.39 -16.55
N ILE A 187 -7.82 2.44 -15.74
CA ILE A 187 -6.62 3.26 -15.55
C ILE A 187 -5.51 2.45 -14.90
N TYR A 188 -5.83 1.71 -13.83
CA TYR A 188 -4.89 0.84 -13.15
C TYR A 188 -4.28 -0.19 -14.10
N LEU A 189 -5.12 -0.87 -14.88
CA LEU A 189 -4.68 -1.82 -15.89
C LEU A 189 -3.85 -1.17 -16.99
N SER A 190 -4.25 0.01 -17.49
CA SER A 190 -3.52 0.74 -18.53
C SER A 190 -2.13 1.16 -18.05
N LEU A 191 -2.01 1.66 -16.82
CA LEU A 191 -0.73 1.99 -16.21
C LEU A 191 0.15 0.74 -16.04
N THR A 192 -0.43 -0.39 -15.64
CA THR A 192 0.29 -1.66 -15.50
C THR A 192 0.86 -2.13 -16.84
N ILE A 193 0.03 -2.12 -17.90
CA ILE A 193 0.47 -2.51 -19.25
C ILE A 193 1.55 -1.55 -19.77
N ALA A 194 1.35 -0.25 -19.61
CA ALA A 194 2.33 0.75 -20.03
C ALA A 194 3.66 0.59 -19.29
N CYS A 195 3.62 0.30 -17.98
CA CYS A 195 4.80 0.04 -17.17
C CYS A 195 5.54 -1.23 -17.64
N ALA A 196 4.81 -2.33 -17.88
CA ALA A 196 5.39 -3.57 -18.38
C ALA A 196 6.08 -3.39 -19.74
N LEU A 197 5.42 -2.69 -20.66
CA LEU A 197 5.98 -2.39 -21.97
C LEU A 197 7.23 -1.49 -21.88
N ALA A 198 7.22 -0.51 -20.98
CA ALA A 198 8.36 0.37 -20.76
C ALA A 198 9.55 -0.39 -20.16
N TYR A 199 9.33 -1.25 -19.16
CA TYR A 199 10.37 -2.12 -18.61
C TYR A 199 10.94 -3.07 -19.65
N TRP A 200 10.10 -3.70 -20.45
CA TRP A 200 10.55 -4.58 -21.53
C TRP A 200 11.35 -3.83 -22.58
N ALA A 201 10.91 -2.64 -22.97
CA ALA A 201 11.63 -1.79 -23.94
C ALA A 201 13.00 -1.30 -23.43
N THR A 202 13.19 -1.20 -22.10
CA THR A 202 14.46 -0.81 -21.47
C THR A 202 15.39 -2.00 -21.19
N GLY A 203 15.01 -3.22 -21.57
CA GLY A 203 15.87 -4.41 -21.55
C GLY A 203 15.59 -5.43 -20.44
N MET A 204 14.51 -5.28 -19.65
CA MET A 204 14.07 -6.36 -18.76
C MET A 204 13.59 -7.57 -19.55
N SER A 205 13.75 -8.78 -18.99
CA SER A 205 13.07 -9.96 -19.49
C SER A 205 11.54 -9.75 -19.48
N LEU A 206 10.80 -10.41 -20.36
CA LEU A 206 9.33 -10.27 -20.36
C LEU A 206 8.73 -10.69 -19.02
N PHE A 207 9.30 -11.71 -18.38
CA PHE A 207 8.87 -12.18 -17.07
C PHE A 207 9.07 -11.10 -15.99
N ASP A 208 10.27 -10.52 -15.92
CA ASP A 208 10.58 -9.47 -14.95
C ASP A 208 9.78 -8.20 -15.22
N ALA A 209 9.64 -7.81 -16.49
CA ALA A 209 8.88 -6.62 -16.90
C ALA A 209 7.42 -6.69 -16.44
N VAL A 210 6.75 -7.83 -16.65
CA VAL A 210 5.37 -8.04 -16.19
C VAL A 210 5.31 -8.10 -14.67
N SER A 211 6.17 -8.87 -14.03
CA SER A 211 6.20 -9.04 -12.59
C SER A 211 6.46 -7.72 -11.87
N HIS A 212 7.51 -7.00 -12.23
CA HIS A 212 7.83 -5.70 -11.62
C HIS A 212 6.78 -4.62 -11.91
N SER A 213 6.11 -4.66 -13.09
CA SER A 213 5.02 -3.72 -13.36
C SER A 213 3.87 -3.86 -12.36
N PHE A 214 3.58 -5.09 -11.91
CA PHE A 214 2.56 -5.36 -10.90
C PHE A 214 2.91 -4.68 -9.57
N SER A 215 4.14 -4.86 -9.10
CA SER A 215 4.60 -4.26 -7.84
C SER A 215 4.79 -2.74 -7.95
N THR A 216 5.26 -2.23 -9.09
CA THR A 216 5.47 -0.79 -9.31
C THR A 216 4.15 -0.04 -9.27
N VAL A 217 3.14 -0.48 -10.03
CA VAL A 217 1.84 0.23 -10.11
C VAL A 217 1.02 0.01 -8.85
N ALA A 218 1.17 -1.12 -8.19
CA ALA A 218 0.58 -1.36 -6.88
C ALA A 218 1.29 -0.58 -5.76
N ILE A 219 2.48 -0.02 -6.01
CA ILE A 219 3.33 0.58 -4.98
C ILE A 219 3.60 -0.44 -3.86
N GLY A 220 4.13 -1.61 -4.24
CA GLY A 220 4.25 -2.73 -3.31
C GLY A 220 5.69 -3.14 -2.99
N GLY A 221 6.63 -2.97 -3.92
CA GLY A 221 8.07 -3.14 -3.69
C GLY A 221 8.62 -4.57 -3.72
N PHE A 222 7.81 -5.59 -3.92
CA PHE A 222 8.33 -6.94 -4.14
C PHE A 222 9.10 -7.01 -5.46
N SER A 223 10.24 -7.69 -5.44
CA SER A 223 11.05 -8.00 -6.61
C SER A 223 11.10 -9.51 -6.86
N THR A 224 11.50 -9.89 -8.06
CA THR A 224 11.86 -11.26 -8.44
C THR A 224 13.31 -11.61 -8.08
N HIS A 225 14.09 -10.64 -7.58
CA HIS A 225 15.51 -10.75 -7.24
C HIS A 225 15.79 -10.25 -5.83
N ASP A 226 16.74 -10.88 -5.12
CA ASP A 226 17.15 -10.47 -3.77
C ASP A 226 17.71 -9.05 -3.73
N ALA A 227 18.46 -8.64 -4.75
CA ALA A 227 19.01 -7.29 -4.88
C ALA A 227 17.97 -6.25 -5.31
N SER A 228 16.67 -6.60 -5.38
CA SER A 228 15.58 -5.73 -5.80
C SER A 228 15.87 -5.05 -7.15
N MET A 229 15.63 -3.75 -7.32
CA MET A 229 15.91 -3.04 -8.57
C MET A 229 17.41 -2.88 -8.84
N GLY A 230 18.25 -3.00 -7.80
CA GLY A 230 19.72 -3.01 -7.94
C GLY A 230 20.25 -4.16 -8.78
N TYR A 231 19.52 -5.27 -8.89
CA TYR A 231 19.87 -6.41 -9.75
C TYR A 231 20.09 -6.01 -11.22
N PHE A 232 19.30 -5.08 -11.73
CA PHE A 232 19.35 -4.69 -13.15
C PHE A 232 20.48 -3.71 -13.45
N ASP A 233 20.98 -2.97 -12.47
CA ASP A 233 22.00 -1.91 -12.60
C ASP A 233 21.82 -1.06 -13.89
N SER A 234 20.63 -0.62 -14.16
CA SER A 234 20.25 0.12 -15.37
C SER A 234 19.53 1.40 -15.05
N ALA A 235 20.15 2.54 -15.34
CA ALA A 235 19.54 3.85 -15.16
C ALA A 235 18.24 4.02 -15.98
N ALA A 236 18.11 3.33 -17.12
CA ALA A 236 16.89 3.35 -17.92
C ALA A 236 15.73 2.63 -17.22
N ILE A 237 15.99 1.43 -16.66
CA ILE A 237 15.01 0.66 -15.90
C ILE A 237 14.59 1.42 -14.64
N GLU A 238 15.54 1.97 -13.89
CA GLU A 238 15.26 2.78 -12.72
C GLU A 238 14.45 4.03 -13.03
N SER A 239 14.73 4.69 -14.17
CA SER A 239 13.95 5.86 -14.60
C SER A 239 12.49 5.50 -14.92
N VAL A 240 12.26 4.34 -15.53
CA VAL A 240 10.90 3.80 -15.73
C VAL A 240 10.23 3.53 -14.38
N ALA A 241 10.93 2.88 -13.44
CA ALA A 241 10.41 2.63 -12.10
C ALA A 241 10.01 3.94 -11.41
N MET A 242 10.92 4.92 -11.38
CA MET A 242 10.67 6.24 -10.78
C MET A 242 9.44 6.92 -11.37
N LEU A 243 9.32 6.92 -12.70
CA LEU A 243 8.16 7.52 -13.39
C LEU A 243 6.85 6.87 -12.96
N PHE A 244 6.78 5.53 -13.00
CA PHE A 244 5.54 4.82 -12.69
C PHE A 244 5.22 4.79 -11.19
N MET A 245 6.22 4.81 -10.30
CA MET A 245 6.02 5.02 -8.86
C MET A 245 5.41 6.40 -8.58
N LEU A 246 5.94 7.45 -9.20
CA LEU A 246 5.37 8.80 -9.07
C LEU A 246 3.94 8.88 -9.60
N LEU A 247 3.66 8.32 -10.77
CA LEU A 247 2.31 8.30 -11.34
C LEU A 247 1.34 7.52 -10.46
N SER A 248 1.73 6.34 -9.99
CA SER A 248 0.89 5.50 -9.13
C SER A 248 0.63 6.12 -7.74
N GLY A 249 1.52 7.01 -7.28
CA GLY A 249 1.35 7.83 -6.08
C GLY A 249 0.38 9.00 -6.24
N ILE A 250 -0.10 9.30 -7.44
CA ILE A 250 -1.10 10.33 -7.72
C ILE A 250 -2.51 9.72 -7.64
N ASN A 251 -3.49 10.54 -7.28
CA ASN A 251 -4.91 10.14 -7.22
C ASN A 251 -5.41 9.58 -8.56
N PHE A 252 -5.93 8.35 -8.56
CA PHE A 252 -6.44 7.70 -9.77
C PHE A 252 -7.64 8.42 -10.39
N GLY A 253 -8.44 9.11 -9.59
CA GLY A 253 -9.53 9.97 -10.08
C GLY A 253 -9.02 11.17 -10.89
N LEU A 254 -7.83 11.68 -10.54
CA LEU A 254 -7.19 12.76 -11.30
C LEU A 254 -6.65 12.26 -12.64
N HIS A 255 -6.08 11.04 -12.71
CA HIS A 255 -5.72 10.40 -13.98
C HIS A 255 -6.92 10.28 -14.91
N PHE A 256 -8.08 9.85 -14.37
CA PHE A 256 -9.33 9.78 -15.14
C PHE A 256 -9.73 11.15 -15.70
N LEU A 257 -9.63 12.20 -14.88
CA LEU A 257 -9.96 13.56 -15.30
C LEU A 257 -9.04 14.05 -16.43
N VAL A 258 -7.72 13.85 -16.26
CA VAL A 258 -6.70 14.22 -17.27
C VAL A 258 -6.93 13.48 -18.56
N TRP A 259 -7.17 12.17 -18.51
CA TRP A 259 -7.46 11.36 -19.68
C TRP A 259 -8.73 11.83 -20.41
N ARG A 260 -9.82 12.08 -19.65
CA ARG A 260 -11.10 12.53 -20.21
C ARG A 260 -11.02 13.92 -20.84
N ARG A 261 -10.28 14.84 -20.19
CA ARG A 261 -10.12 16.23 -20.66
C ARG A 261 -8.95 16.40 -21.63
N ARG A 262 -8.11 15.38 -21.82
CA ARG A 262 -6.91 15.40 -22.66
C ARG A 262 -5.97 16.56 -22.33
N ASN A 263 -5.91 16.98 -21.08
CA ASN A 263 -5.11 18.12 -20.65
C ASN A 263 -4.25 17.75 -19.41
N PRO A 264 -2.93 17.53 -19.56
CA PRO A 264 -2.04 17.18 -18.47
C PRO A 264 -1.81 18.30 -17.45
N LEU A 265 -2.14 19.56 -17.78
CA LEU A 265 -1.99 20.68 -16.86
C LEU A 265 -2.88 20.54 -15.62
N HIS A 266 -3.89 19.68 -15.65
CA HIS A 266 -4.71 19.39 -14.47
C HIS A 266 -3.92 18.74 -13.33
N TYR A 267 -2.82 18.02 -13.60
CA TYR A 267 -1.93 17.54 -12.54
C TYR A 267 -1.32 18.68 -11.74
N PHE A 268 -0.84 19.72 -12.44
CA PHE A 268 -0.21 20.88 -11.80
C PHE A 268 -1.21 21.88 -11.24
N ALA A 269 -2.47 21.81 -11.64
CA ALA A 269 -3.54 22.61 -11.04
C ALA A 269 -3.98 22.07 -9.66
N ASP A 270 -3.74 20.78 -9.39
CA ASP A 270 -4.08 20.13 -8.13
C ASP A 270 -3.06 20.48 -7.04
N MET A 271 -3.55 20.96 -5.89
CA MET A 271 -2.69 21.40 -4.79
C MET A 271 -2.00 20.21 -4.09
N GLU A 272 -2.69 19.06 -4.00
CA GLU A 272 -2.12 17.86 -3.39
C GLU A 272 -0.94 17.34 -4.22
N VAL A 273 -1.09 17.25 -5.56
CA VAL A 273 -0.02 16.81 -6.47
C VAL A 273 1.18 17.76 -6.41
N ARG A 274 0.94 19.08 -6.37
CA ARG A 274 2.05 20.04 -6.22
C ARG A 274 2.79 19.87 -4.92
N THR A 275 2.06 19.65 -3.81
CA THR A 275 2.68 19.41 -2.51
C THR A 275 3.45 18.09 -2.50
N TYR A 276 2.87 17.03 -3.06
CA TYR A 276 3.48 15.72 -3.20
C TYR A 276 4.81 15.79 -3.97
N LEU A 277 4.80 16.37 -5.16
CA LEU A 277 6.02 16.54 -5.96
C LEU A 277 7.03 17.48 -5.28
N GLY A 278 6.55 18.54 -4.62
CA GLY A 278 7.38 19.50 -3.88
C GLY A 278 8.11 18.83 -2.70
N VAL A 279 7.41 18.04 -1.90
CA VAL A 279 8.00 17.31 -0.77
C VAL A 279 9.02 16.29 -1.25
N ILE A 280 8.70 15.47 -2.27
CA ILE A 280 9.63 14.50 -2.82
C ILE A 280 10.87 15.19 -3.37
N SER A 281 10.71 16.28 -4.15
CA SER A 281 11.85 17.02 -4.71
C SER A 281 12.72 17.65 -3.62
N PHE A 282 12.12 18.17 -2.56
CA PHE A 282 12.84 18.75 -1.43
C PHE A 282 13.65 17.70 -0.68
N VAL A 283 13.06 16.56 -0.35
CA VAL A 283 13.76 15.44 0.31
C VAL A 283 14.87 14.90 -0.58
N ALA A 284 14.59 14.69 -1.88
CA ALA A 284 15.58 14.23 -2.85
C ALA A 284 16.78 15.19 -2.94
N ALA A 285 16.55 16.50 -2.96
CA ALA A 285 17.63 17.49 -2.99
C ALA A 285 18.53 17.37 -1.75
N ILE A 286 17.95 17.18 -0.55
CA ILE A 286 18.73 17.01 0.68
C ILE A 286 19.50 15.69 0.64
N VAL A 287 18.86 14.57 0.31
CA VAL A 287 19.50 13.25 0.29
C VAL A 287 20.63 13.22 -0.73
N CYS A 288 20.41 13.71 -1.95
CA CYS A 288 21.46 13.79 -2.97
C CYS A 288 22.63 14.69 -2.52
N THR A 289 22.35 15.80 -1.83
CA THR A 289 23.39 16.68 -1.30
C THR A 289 24.19 16.00 -0.20
N VAL A 290 23.54 15.29 0.73
CA VAL A 290 24.22 14.53 1.78
C VAL A 290 25.14 13.46 1.17
N LEU A 291 24.64 12.68 0.20
CA LEU A 291 25.44 11.65 -0.47
C LEU A 291 26.58 12.23 -1.31
N TYR A 292 26.43 13.46 -1.82
CA TYR A 292 27.50 14.15 -2.53
C TYR A 292 28.60 14.64 -1.57
N LEU A 293 28.23 15.13 -0.40
CA LEU A 293 29.15 15.63 0.62
C LEU A 293 29.85 14.49 1.39
N GLU A 294 29.16 13.38 1.58
CA GLU A 294 29.68 12.18 2.27
C GLU A 294 29.55 10.95 1.33
N PRO A 295 30.48 10.83 0.35
CA PRO A 295 30.40 9.79 -0.68
C PRO A 295 30.48 8.38 -0.08
N GLN A 296 29.58 7.51 -0.54
CA GLN A 296 29.57 6.10 -0.17
C GLN A 296 30.10 5.25 -1.35
N ALA A 297 30.86 4.21 -1.02
CA ALA A 297 31.42 3.33 -2.05
C ALA A 297 30.32 2.67 -2.88
N GLY A 298 30.42 2.78 -4.20
CA GLY A 298 29.46 2.19 -5.13
C GLY A 298 28.14 2.94 -5.29
N VAL A 299 27.90 4.03 -4.54
CA VAL A 299 26.65 4.80 -4.58
C VAL A 299 26.82 6.04 -5.45
N SER A 300 25.94 6.21 -6.43
CA SER A 300 25.83 7.44 -7.23
C SER A 300 24.90 8.45 -6.53
N PRO A 301 25.38 9.60 -6.04
CA PRO A 301 24.60 10.53 -5.22
C PRO A 301 23.27 10.96 -5.87
N ILE A 302 23.27 11.21 -7.17
CA ILE A 302 22.07 11.67 -7.88
C ILE A 302 21.17 10.49 -8.25
N ARG A 303 21.72 9.45 -8.87
CA ARG A 303 20.94 8.30 -9.37
C ARG A 303 20.27 7.56 -8.21
N ASP A 304 21.07 7.10 -7.25
CA ASP A 304 20.57 6.29 -6.14
C ASP A 304 19.82 7.15 -5.11
N GLY A 305 20.28 8.38 -4.85
CA GLY A 305 19.59 9.31 -3.95
C GLY A 305 18.18 9.66 -4.46
N LEU A 306 18.03 9.92 -5.75
CA LEU A 306 16.73 10.22 -6.36
C LEU A 306 15.83 8.97 -6.39
N PHE A 307 16.39 7.82 -6.82
CA PHE A 307 15.64 6.56 -6.87
C PHE A 307 15.12 6.18 -5.48
N GLN A 308 15.99 6.15 -4.49
CA GLN A 308 15.63 5.73 -3.13
C GLN A 308 14.63 6.70 -2.50
N THR A 309 14.79 8.01 -2.74
CA THR A 309 13.83 9.01 -2.24
C THR A 309 12.44 8.80 -2.83
N ILE A 310 12.34 8.60 -4.14
CA ILE A 310 11.04 8.36 -4.79
C ILE A 310 10.44 7.04 -4.29
N SER A 311 11.23 5.97 -4.24
CA SER A 311 10.78 4.66 -3.79
C SER A 311 10.22 4.70 -2.36
N VAL A 312 10.94 5.31 -1.43
CA VAL A 312 10.54 5.37 -0.02
C VAL A 312 9.41 6.39 0.20
N ALA A 313 9.48 7.58 -0.39
CA ALA A 313 8.44 8.61 -0.22
C ALA A 313 7.10 8.21 -0.84
N THR A 314 7.11 7.45 -1.93
CA THR A 314 5.88 6.86 -2.49
C THR A 314 5.38 5.65 -1.72
N THR A 315 6.16 5.15 -0.74
CA THR A 315 5.94 3.90 -0.02
C THR A 315 6.02 2.64 -0.90
N THR A 316 6.77 2.69 -2.00
CA THR A 316 6.97 1.51 -2.87
C THR A 316 7.91 0.49 -2.25
N GLY A 317 9.07 0.93 -1.77
CA GLY A 317 10.02 0.07 -1.08
C GLY A 317 10.99 -0.70 -1.99
N PHE A 318 11.10 -0.39 -3.28
CA PHE A 318 12.21 -0.89 -4.11
C PHE A 318 13.53 -0.29 -3.67
N THR A 319 14.60 -1.08 -3.74
CA THR A 319 15.95 -0.65 -3.36
C THR A 319 16.95 -0.87 -4.50
N THR A 320 17.90 0.04 -4.65
CA THR A 320 19.11 -0.16 -5.47
C THR A 320 20.32 -0.43 -4.59
N HIS A 321 20.32 0.12 -3.37
CA HIS A 321 21.34 -0.05 -2.35
C HIS A 321 20.70 -0.12 -0.97
N ASP A 322 21.44 -0.65 0.00
CA ASP A 322 21.04 -0.59 1.41
C ASP A 322 21.20 0.84 1.94
N PHE A 323 20.10 1.58 1.94
CA PHE A 323 20.07 2.96 2.42
C PHE A 323 20.17 3.09 3.95
N SER A 324 20.06 1.98 4.71
CA SER A 324 20.27 2.00 6.16
C SER A 324 21.72 2.31 6.54
N LEU A 325 22.64 2.03 5.62
CA LEU A 325 24.07 2.30 5.76
C LEU A 325 24.49 3.72 5.31
N TRP A 326 23.57 4.49 4.77
CA TRP A 326 23.84 5.86 4.33
C TRP A 326 24.10 6.80 5.53
N PRO A 327 24.71 7.99 5.30
CA PRO A 327 24.92 8.95 6.38
C PRO A 327 23.67 9.20 7.21
N SER A 328 23.81 9.35 8.51
CA SER A 328 22.75 9.27 9.53
C SER A 328 21.49 10.09 9.27
N VAL A 329 21.60 11.21 8.57
CA VAL A 329 20.46 12.08 8.21
C VAL A 329 19.62 11.46 7.08
N ALA A 330 20.24 10.80 6.09
CA ALA A 330 19.53 10.30 4.91
C ALA A 330 18.50 9.22 5.23
N PRO A 331 18.81 8.13 6.00
CA PRO A 331 17.81 7.12 6.37
C PRO A 331 16.62 7.69 7.15
N VAL A 332 16.90 8.63 8.06
CA VAL A 332 15.85 9.29 8.87
C VAL A 332 14.93 10.12 8.00
N LEU A 333 15.47 10.93 7.09
CA LEU A 333 14.66 11.76 6.17
C LEU A 333 13.83 10.89 5.22
N LEU A 334 14.40 9.80 4.72
CA LEU A 334 13.68 8.84 3.89
C LEU A 334 12.50 8.23 4.65
N LEU A 335 12.73 7.73 5.86
CA LEU A 335 11.68 7.15 6.69
C LEU A 335 10.57 8.18 7.00
N LEU A 336 10.96 9.43 7.33
CA LEU A 336 9.99 10.52 7.58
C LEU A 336 9.17 10.85 6.32
N ALA A 337 9.77 10.80 5.13
CA ALA A 337 9.05 11.00 3.88
C ALA A 337 8.00 9.92 3.62
N ALA A 338 8.27 8.67 4.03
CA ALA A 338 7.29 7.57 3.93
C ALA A 338 6.04 7.81 4.79
N PHE A 339 6.15 8.48 5.94
CA PHE A 339 4.97 8.84 6.74
C PHE A 339 4.03 9.79 5.99
N ALA A 340 4.55 10.69 5.17
CA ALA A 340 3.72 11.56 4.34
C ALA A 340 2.99 10.77 3.24
N GLY A 341 3.67 9.81 2.63
CA GLY A 341 3.12 8.91 1.63
C GLY A 341 2.70 9.60 0.33
N GLY A 342 1.85 8.91 -0.44
CA GLY A 342 1.30 9.46 -1.69
C GLY A 342 0.01 10.25 -1.52
N CYS A 343 -0.59 10.63 -2.66
CA CYS A 343 -1.87 11.33 -2.68
C CYS A 343 -3.03 10.42 -2.24
N ALA A 344 -4.08 11.01 -1.70
CA ALA A 344 -5.31 10.29 -1.41
C ALA A 344 -5.94 9.71 -2.69
N GLY A 345 -6.47 8.49 -2.60
CA GLY A 345 -7.02 7.78 -3.76
C GLY A 345 -5.95 7.27 -4.74
N SER A 346 -4.69 7.13 -4.29
CA SER A 346 -3.60 6.40 -4.96
C SER A 346 -3.39 5.03 -4.33
N THR A 347 -2.52 4.21 -4.92
CA THR A 347 -2.13 2.92 -4.35
C THR A 347 -1.11 3.04 -3.20
N ALA A 348 -0.48 4.20 -3.02
CA ALA A 348 0.49 4.48 -1.97
C ALA A 348 -0.07 4.34 -0.56
N GLY A 349 0.79 4.00 0.40
CA GLY A 349 0.52 3.99 1.83
C GLY A 349 0.72 5.36 2.51
N GLY A 350 1.04 5.35 3.79
CA GLY A 350 1.29 6.53 4.61
C GLY A 350 0.02 7.26 5.06
N ILE A 351 0.22 8.38 5.78
CA ILE A 351 -0.85 9.24 6.31
C ILE A 351 -1.68 9.89 5.19
N LYS A 352 -1.15 9.98 3.98
CA LYS A 352 -1.61 10.67 2.76
C LYS A 352 -1.27 12.16 2.75
N MET A 353 -0.73 12.58 1.61
CA MET A 353 -0.22 13.95 1.41
C MET A 353 -1.25 15.03 1.72
N ILE A 354 -2.52 14.82 1.39
CA ILE A 354 -3.59 15.79 1.68
C ILE A 354 -3.78 16.03 3.18
N ARG A 355 -3.64 14.98 4.02
CA ARG A 355 -3.77 15.11 5.47
C ARG A 355 -2.57 15.86 6.05
N VAL A 356 -1.36 15.55 5.58
CA VAL A 356 -0.13 16.26 5.96
C VAL A 356 -0.26 17.76 5.62
N LEU A 357 -0.74 18.08 4.41
CA LEU A 357 -0.99 19.45 4.00
C LEU A 357 -2.03 20.15 4.91
N MET A 358 -3.12 19.48 5.26
CA MET A 358 -4.15 20.05 6.14
C MET A 358 -3.63 20.28 7.56
N ILE A 359 -2.81 19.37 8.09
CA ILE A 359 -2.16 19.52 9.40
C ILE A 359 -1.25 20.75 9.39
N TYR A 360 -0.43 20.90 8.35
CA TYR A 360 0.45 22.06 8.17
C TYR A 360 -0.36 23.38 8.10
N LEU A 361 -1.39 23.43 7.25
CA LEU A 361 -2.23 24.64 7.09
C LEU A 361 -2.96 24.98 8.39
N GLN A 362 -3.40 24.00 9.17
CA GLN A 362 -4.01 24.21 10.47
C GLN A 362 -2.98 24.77 11.48
N GLY A 363 -1.78 24.20 11.53
CA GLY A 363 -0.72 24.72 12.39
C GLY A 363 -0.42 26.20 12.07
N MET A 364 -0.28 26.52 10.78
CA MET A 364 -0.08 27.91 10.34
C MET A 364 -1.28 28.83 10.68
N ARG A 365 -2.51 28.30 10.65
CA ARG A 365 -3.70 29.05 11.08
C ARG A 365 -3.63 29.40 12.56
N GLU A 366 -3.25 28.44 13.40
CA GLU A 366 -3.15 28.70 14.86
C GLU A 366 -2.05 29.73 15.18
N VAL A 367 -0.90 29.67 14.52
CA VAL A 367 0.15 30.70 14.65
C VAL A 367 -0.39 32.10 14.28
N LYS A 368 -1.15 32.20 13.17
CA LYS A 368 -1.77 33.47 12.76
C LYS A 368 -2.81 33.98 13.77
N ARG A 369 -3.58 33.09 14.38
CA ARG A 369 -4.55 33.42 15.43
C ARG A 369 -3.90 33.98 16.69
N LEU A 370 -2.73 33.44 17.07
CA LEU A 370 -1.97 33.99 18.20
C LEU A 370 -1.51 35.43 17.95
N ILE A 371 -1.18 35.76 16.70
CA ILE A 371 -0.78 37.13 16.31
C ILE A 371 -2.00 38.06 16.20
N HIS A 372 -3.12 37.53 15.68
CA HIS A 372 -4.34 38.27 15.46
C HIS A 372 -5.56 37.51 16.04
N PRO A 373 -5.81 37.62 17.37
CA PRO A 373 -6.82 36.80 18.05
C PRO A 373 -8.25 36.92 17.50
N ASN A 374 -8.60 38.13 16.99
CA ASN A 374 -9.92 38.41 16.43
C ASN A 374 -10.00 38.13 14.91
N GLY A 375 -8.92 37.68 14.30
CA GLY A 375 -8.86 37.40 12.86
C GLY A 375 -9.58 36.09 12.48
N VAL A 376 -10.31 36.14 11.37
CA VAL A 376 -10.93 34.93 10.79
C VAL A 376 -10.04 34.40 9.66
N PHE A 377 -9.43 33.26 9.87
CA PHE A 377 -8.50 32.62 8.92
C PHE A 377 -9.07 31.30 8.39
N PRO A 378 -9.82 31.32 7.27
CA PRO A 378 -10.33 30.08 6.67
C PRO A 378 -9.18 29.29 6.03
N ILE A 379 -9.13 27.98 6.28
CA ILE A 379 -8.24 27.08 5.55
C ILE A 379 -8.85 26.81 4.17
N LYS A 380 -8.03 26.93 3.14
CA LYS A 380 -8.45 26.70 1.75
C LYS A 380 -7.55 25.64 1.10
N LEU A 381 -8.15 24.73 0.37
CA LEU A 381 -7.46 23.85 -0.59
C LEU A 381 -7.72 24.38 -2.00
N GLY A 382 -6.71 25.02 -2.57
CA GLY A 382 -6.90 25.83 -3.77
C GLY A 382 -7.82 27.01 -3.49
N GLN A 383 -8.95 27.08 -4.19
CA GLN A 383 -9.97 28.14 -3.99
C GLN A 383 -11.09 27.72 -3.03
N ASN A 384 -11.18 26.44 -2.65
CA ASN A 384 -12.29 25.93 -1.87
C ASN A 384 -12.00 25.97 -0.36
N PRO A 385 -12.88 26.57 0.47
CA PRO A 385 -12.73 26.54 1.91
C PRO A 385 -12.97 25.12 2.45
N VAL A 386 -12.16 24.73 3.44
CA VAL A 386 -12.28 23.45 4.14
C VAL A 386 -13.12 23.65 5.40
N SER A 387 -14.09 22.75 5.63
CA SER A 387 -14.91 22.82 6.85
C SER A 387 -14.09 22.49 8.10
N ASP A 388 -14.37 23.17 9.22
CA ASP A 388 -13.70 22.90 10.50
C ASP A 388 -13.91 21.44 10.98
N ARG A 389 -15.07 20.85 10.68
CA ARG A 389 -15.35 19.43 10.97
C ARG A 389 -14.34 18.48 10.29
N LEU A 390 -13.98 18.80 9.05
CA LEU A 390 -13.00 18.03 8.30
C LEU A 390 -11.60 18.15 8.89
N ILE A 391 -11.23 19.37 9.27
CA ILE A 391 -9.94 19.65 9.93
C ILE A 391 -9.84 18.90 11.25
N GLN A 392 -10.91 18.93 12.08
CA GLN A 392 -10.97 18.18 13.33
C GLN A 392 -10.85 16.67 13.10
N ALA A 393 -11.48 16.12 12.07
CA ALA A 393 -11.36 14.70 11.72
C ALA A 393 -9.92 14.31 11.35
N VAL A 394 -9.20 15.16 10.62
CA VAL A 394 -7.78 14.93 10.27
C VAL A 394 -6.88 14.99 11.48
N TRP A 395 -7.10 15.95 12.40
CA TRP A 395 -6.34 16.01 13.64
C TRP A 395 -6.60 14.82 14.56
N SER A 396 -7.86 14.38 14.67
CA SER A 396 -8.21 13.17 15.43
C SER A 396 -7.55 11.94 14.83
N PHE A 397 -7.53 11.81 13.50
CA PHE A 397 -6.82 10.73 12.82
C PHE A 397 -5.33 10.76 13.14
N PHE A 398 -4.68 11.90 13.02
CA PHE A 398 -3.25 12.04 13.28
C PHE A 398 -2.90 11.71 14.75
N SER A 399 -3.70 12.19 15.70
CA SER A 399 -3.49 11.88 17.12
C SER A 399 -3.58 10.38 17.40
N VAL A 400 -4.59 9.71 16.86
CA VAL A 400 -4.76 8.26 17.01
C VAL A 400 -3.64 7.50 16.29
N TYR A 401 -3.24 7.97 15.11
CA TYR A 401 -2.13 7.39 14.35
C TYR A 401 -0.84 7.36 15.18
N VAL A 402 -0.47 8.50 15.80
CA VAL A 402 0.73 8.59 16.65
C VAL A 402 0.64 7.68 17.87
N ILE A 403 -0.52 7.64 18.55
CA ILE A 403 -0.73 6.76 19.71
C ILE A 403 -0.56 5.29 19.30
N VAL A 404 -1.20 4.87 18.20
CA VAL A 404 -1.13 3.49 17.71
C VAL A 404 0.31 3.16 17.29
N PHE A 405 0.99 4.06 16.60
CA PHE A 405 2.38 3.88 16.20
C PHE A 405 3.28 3.64 17.43
N LEU A 406 3.23 4.52 18.44
CA LEU A 406 4.05 4.37 19.66
C LEU A 406 3.69 3.11 20.43
N MET A 407 2.40 2.76 20.53
CA MET A 407 1.95 1.52 21.16
C MET A 407 2.52 0.30 20.43
N MET A 408 2.47 0.26 19.10
CA MET A 408 2.98 -0.86 18.33
C MET A 408 4.52 -0.97 18.44
N VAL A 409 5.25 0.15 18.42
CA VAL A 409 6.71 0.15 18.68
C VAL A 409 7.02 -0.47 20.04
N THR A 410 6.29 -0.05 21.10
CA THR A 410 6.47 -0.60 22.44
C THR A 410 6.19 -2.10 22.47
N LEU A 411 5.09 -2.56 21.86
CA LEU A 411 4.73 -3.99 21.81
C LEU A 411 5.76 -4.82 21.06
N VAL A 412 6.31 -4.31 19.95
CA VAL A 412 7.32 -4.99 19.15
C VAL A 412 8.64 -5.11 19.91
N ILE A 413 9.08 -4.07 20.61
CA ILE A 413 10.27 -4.12 21.49
C ILE A 413 10.09 -5.17 22.58
N LEU A 414 8.94 -5.13 23.28
CA LEU A 414 8.65 -6.07 24.37
C LEU A 414 8.55 -7.54 23.91
N ALA A 415 8.06 -7.76 22.69
CA ALA A 415 7.86 -9.11 22.15
C ALA A 415 9.12 -9.76 21.55
N GLY A 416 10.05 -8.96 21.02
CA GLY A 416 11.19 -9.47 20.25
C GLY A 416 12.56 -9.07 20.79
N ASP A 417 12.64 -8.34 21.91
CA ASP A 417 13.90 -7.79 22.47
C ASP A 417 14.74 -7.04 21.41
N LEU A 418 14.04 -6.30 20.53
CA LEU A 418 14.66 -5.58 19.42
C LEU A 418 15.19 -4.22 19.87
N ASP A 419 16.26 -3.76 19.23
CA ASP A 419 16.73 -2.40 19.40
C ASP A 419 15.71 -1.37 18.91
N PHE A 420 15.80 -0.16 19.43
CA PHE A 420 14.84 0.91 19.12
C PHE A 420 14.78 1.24 17.61
N THR A 421 15.93 1.27 16.92
CA THR A 421 16.00 1.62 15.50
C THR A 421 15.27 0.58 14.64
N THR A 422 15.54 -0.70 14.89
CA THR A 422 14.88 -1.81 14.21
C THR A 422 13.37 -1.81 14.48
N ALA A 423 12.95 -1.73 15.74
CA ALA A 423 11.52 -1.74 16.10
C ALA A 423 10.77 -0.51 15.57
N PHE A 424 11.35 0.69 15.72
CA PHE A 424 10.76 1.94 15.24
C PHE A 424 10.56 1.92 13.71
N SER A 425 11.59 1.52 12.98
CA SER A 425 11.54 1.48 11.53
C SER A 425 10.68 0.33 10.99
N ALA A 426 10.68 -0.86 11.63
CA ALA A 426 9.81 -1.97 11.27
C ALA A 426 8.33 -1.60 11.40
N VAL A 427 7.95 -1.00 12.53
CA VAL A 427 6.56 -0.52 12.74
C VAL A 427 6.24 0.61 11.77
N GLY A 428 7.18 1.56 11.54
CA GLY A 428 7.03 2.65 10.59
C GLY A 428 6.83 2.14 9.17
N ALA A 429 7.65 1.18 8.72
CA ALA A 429 7.53 0.55 7.42
C ALA A 429 6.20 -0.20 7.27
N CYS A 430 5.82 -1.01 8.26
CA CYS A 430 4.57 -1.78 8.22
C CYS A 430 3.31 -0.92 8.31
N LEU A 431 3.29 0.12 9.15
CA LEU A 431 2.14 1.02 9.29
C LEU A 431 1.94 1.92 8.07
N ASN A 432 3.02 2.27 7.39
CA ASN A 432 2.97 3.05 6.14
C ASN A 432 2.90 2.16 4.89
N ASN A 433 2.91 0.84 5.03
CA ASN A 433 2.97 -0.13 3.92
C ASN A 433 4.13 0.17 2.95
N LEU A 434 5.35 0.35 3.50
CA LEU A 434 6.57 0.71 2.77
C LEU A 434 7.46 -0.50 2.44
N GLY A 435 7.56 -1.48 3.34
CA GLY A 435 8.42 -2.68 3.21
C GLY A 435 9.75 -2.55 3.97
N PRO A 436 10.82 -2.02 3.38
CA PRO A 436 12.12 -1.97 4.05
C PRO A 436 12.13 -1.02 5.25
N GLY A 437 12.78 -1.47 6.34
CA GLY A 437 13.03 -0.65 7.51
C GLY A 437 14.51 -0.25 7.62
N LEU A 438 15.00 -0.13 8.85
CA LEU A 438 16.40 0.15 9.19
C LEU A 438 16.89 -0.93 10.18
N GLY A 439 18.20 -1.05 10.32
CA GLY A 439 18.77 -2.06 11.19
C GLY A 439 18.52 -3.48 10.68
N ASP A 440 18.11 -4.39 11.55
CA ASP A 440 17.93 -5.81 11.22
C ASP A 440 16.82 -6.08 10.18
N VAL A 441 15.92 -5.10 9.94
CA VAL A 441 14.82 -5.19 8.97
C VAL A 441 15.07 -4.36 7.69
N ALA A 442 16.30 -3.98 7.45
CA ALA A 442 16.66 -3.21 6.26
C ALA A 442 16.46 -4.02 4.97
N LEU A 443 16.87 -5.29 4.97
CA LEU A 443 16.80 -6.17 3.80
C LEU A 443 15.60 -7.12 3.85
N ASN A 444 15.36 -7.76 4.99
CA ASN A 444 14.28 -8.73 5.16
C ASN A 444 13.88 -8.87 6.65
N TYR A 445 12.78 -9.56 6.90
CA TYR A 445 12.20 -9.77 8.23
C TYR A 445 12.34 -11.23 8.70
N ALA A 446 13.19 -12.04 8.04
CA ALA A 446 13.33 -13.46 8.31
C ALA A 446 13.76 -13.77 9.74
N SER A 447 14.69 -12.97 10.28
CA SER A 447 15.29 -13.14 11.61
C SER A 447 14.33 -12.84 12.78
N LEU A 448 13.18 -12.19 12.53
CA LEU A 448 12.29 -11.77 13.59
C LEU A 448 11.50 -12.93 14.20
N ASP A 449 11.20 -12.81 15.50
CA ASP A 449 10.36 -13.77 16.22
C ASP A 449 8.95 -13.87 15.61
N PRO A 450 8.32 -15.06 15.63
CA PRO A 450 6.96 -15.25 15.15
C PRO A 450 5.94 -14.28 15.77
N THR A 451 6.05 -13.97 17.06
CA THR A 451 5.14 -13.02 17.74
C THR A 451 5.27 -11.62 17.15
N VAL A 452 6.49 -11.18 16.89
CA VAL A 452 6.76 -9.87 16.25
C VAL A 452 6.17 -9.84 14.85
N LYS A 453 6.32 -10.91 14.05
CA LYS A 453 5.74 -11.02 12.71
C LYS A 453 4.21 -10.89 12.74
N TRP A 454 3.52 -11.51 13.72
CA TRP A 454 2.06 -11.34 13.88
C TRP A 454 1.66 -9.91 14.25
N LEU A 455 2.43 -9.24 15.12
CA LEU A 455 2.21 -7.83 15.47
C LEU A 455 2.40 -6.92 14.24
N LEU A 456 3.43 -7.18 13.45
CA LEU A 456 3.70 -6.41 12.23
C LEU A 456 2.65 -6.67 11.15
N MET A 457 2.15 -7.90 10.97
CA MET A 457 1.00 -8.18 10.08
C MET A 457 -0.24 -7.39 10.48
N PHE A 458 -0.53 -7.33 11.78
CA PHE A 458 -1.62 -6.48 12.28
C PHE A 458 -1.37 -4.99 12.00
N THR A 459 -0.13 -4.53 12.13
CA THR A 459 0.29 -3.17 11.80
C THR A 459 0.12 -2.86 10.31
N MET A 460 0.49 -3.78 9.41
CA MET A 460 0.24 -3.65 7.96
C MET A 460 -1.25 -3.46 7.65
N MET A 461 -2.10 -4.22 8.34
CA MET A 461 -3.56 -4.09 8.18
C MET A 461 -4.08 -2.74 8.71
N LEU A 462 -3.56 -2.26 9.85
CA LEU A 462 -3.91 -0.94 10.40
C LEU A 462 -3.58 0.18 9.39
N GLY A 463 -2.42 0.11 8.76
CA GLY A 463 -2.02 1.04 7.70
C GLY A 463 -2.96 0.99 6.51
N ARG A 464 -3.18 -0.22 5.99
CA ARG A 464 -3.93 -0.44 4.75
C ARG A 464 -5.42 -0.12 4.84
N LEU A 465 -6.05 -0.46 5.97
CA LEU A 465 -7.50 -0.29 6.20
C LEU A 465 -7.84 1.07 6.82
N GLU A 466 -6.87 1.95 6.92
CA GLU A 466 -6.98 3.15 7.73
C GLU A 466 -7.38 2.84 9.19
N ILE A 467 -6.58 3.22 10.12
CA ILE A 467 -6.63 2.83 11.54
C ILE A 467 -8.06 2.79 12.12
N PHE A 468 -8.91 3.77 11.78
CA PHE A 468 -10.27 3.85 12.32
C PHE A 468 -11.17 2.68 11.91
N THR A 469 -10.99 2.11 10.73
CA THR A 469 -11.77 0.95 10.27
C THR A 469 -11.59 -0.25 11.19
N LEU A 470 -10.36 -0.53 11.62
CA LEU A 470 -10.07 -1.61 12.55
C LEU A 470 -10.39 -1.23 14.00
N LEU A 471 -10.11 0.00 14.43
CA LEU A 471 -10.42 0.45 15.79
C LEU A 471 -11.91 0.39 16.12
N VAL A 472 -12.78 0.69 15.15
CA VAL A 472 -14.24 0.55 15.32
C VAL A 472 -14.61 -0.88 15.69
N LEU A 473 -13.97 -1.89 15.07
CA LEU A 473 -14.21 -3.30 15.39
C LEU A 473 -13.75 -3.70 16.79
N LEU A 474 -12.77 -3.00 17.36
CA LEU A 474 -12.29 -3.23 18.72
C LEU A 474 -13.17 -2.57 19.79
N THR A 475 -14.13 -1.71 19.40
CA THR A 475 -15.01 -1.05 20.35
C THR A 475 -16.20 -1.92 20.75
N PRO A 476 -16.52 -2.07 22.05
CA PRO A 476 -17.70 -2.82 22.49
C PRO A 476 -19.02 -2.27 21.92
N ALA A 477 -19.08 -0.97 21.62
CA ALA A 477 -20.26 -0.31 21.06
C ALA A 477 -20.62 -0.84 19.66
N TYR A 478 -19.62 -1.29 18.88
CA TYR A 478 -19.86 -1.90 17.57
C TYR A 478 -20.63 -3.24 17.68
N TRP A 479 -20.29 -4.06 18.68
CA TRP A 479 -20.83 -5.41 18.86
C TRP A 479 -22.19 -5.43 19.55
N ARG A 480 -22.59 -4.34 20.21
CA ARG A 480 -23.89 -4.19 20.93
C ARG A 480 -25.04 -3.73 20.03
N ARG A 481 -24.82 -3.56 18.73
CA ARG A 481 -25.85 -3.12 17.77
C ARG A 481 -26.71 -4.26 17.19
#